data_5d331219750d0401f831c9cff9c851e4
#
_entry.id   5d331219750d0401f831c9cff9c851e4
#
_cell.length_a   1.000
_cell.length_b   1.000
_cell.length_c   1.000
_cell.angle_alpha   90.00
_cell.angle_beta   90.00
_cell.angle_gamma   90.00
#
_symmetry.space_group_name_H-M   'P 1'
#
loop_
_entity.id
_entity.type
_entity.pdbx_description
1 polymer ?
#
loop_
_entity_poly.entity_id
_entity_poly.type
_entity_poly.pdbx_seq_one_letter_code
_entity_poly.pdbx_strand_id
1 'polypeptide(L)' 'IDAFFNAIKKVGLDKYEFISYSQHAISQGSDSKAVSYIELKKPDGKNIFGIGIDSNVNVASVLGVLNAINRAEA' A
#
# COMPACT_ATOMS: atom_id res chain seq x y z
N ILE A 1 -2.80 -6.05 -8.32
CA ILE A 1 -2.60 -5.92 -6.87
C ILE A 1 -2.89 -7.23 -6.14
N ASP A 2 -3.79 -8.05 -6.67
CA ASP A 2 -4.06 -9.37 -6.08
C ASP A 2 -2.82 -10.25 -6.10
N ALA A 3 -2.06 -10.23 -7.18
CA ALA A 3 -0.82 -10.99 -7.29
C ALA A 3 0.20 -10.53 -6.25
N PHE A 4 0.24 -9.22 -6.00
CA PHE A 4 1.12 -8.65 -4.98
C PHE A 4 0.73 -9.13 -3.58
N PHE A 5 -0.56 -9.11 -3.26
CA PHE A 5 -1.04 -9.59 -1.97
C PHE A 5 -0.77 -11.07 -1.78
N ASN A 6 -0.91 -11.88 -2.83
CA ASN A 6 -0.56 -13.29 -2.75
C ASN A 6 0.92 -13.48 -2.44
N ALA A 7 1.78 -12.66 -3.03
CA ALA A 7 3.22 -12.71 -2.73
C ALA A 7 3.51 -12.34 -1.28
N ILE A 8 2.81 -11.32 -0.76
CA ILE A 8 2.97 -10.91 0.64
C ILE A 8 2.57 -12.04 1.59
N LYS A 9 1.47 -12.71 1.29
CA LYS A 9 1.01 -13.83 2.11
C LYS A 9 2.04 -14.95 2.15
N LYS A 10 2.71 -15.21 1.04
CA LYS A 10 3.72 -16.26 0.96
C LYS A 10 4.93 -15.97 1.83
N VAL A 11 5.24 -14.70 2.08
CA VAL A 11 6.39 -14.34 2.93
C VAL A 11 5.97 -14.13 4.38
N GLY A 12 4.76 -14.50 4.76
CA GLY A 12 4.33 -14.50 6.15
C GLY A 12 3.68 -13.21 6.62
N LEU A 13 3.28 -12.34 5.71
CA LEU A 13 2.61 -11.09 6.05
C LEU A 13 1.09 -11.18 5.89
N ASP A 14 0.56 -12.39 5.89
CA ASP A 14 -0.87 -12.64 5.75
C ASP A 14 -1.67 -12.28 7.01
N LYS A 15 -0.98 -11.89 8.07
CA LYS A 15 -1.64 -11.43 9.31
C LYS A 15 -2.33 -10.09 9.15
N TYR A 16 -2.01 -9.34 8.09
CA TYR A 16 -2.64 -8.05 7.82
C TYR A 16 -3.85 -8.23 6.92
N GLU A 17 -4.96 -7.60 7.29
CA GLU A 17 -6.18 -7.64 6.51
C GLU A 17 -6.26 -6.38 5.65
N PHE A 18 -6.55 -6.56 4.37
CA PHE A 18 -6.73 -5.44 3.44
C PHE A 18 -8.12 -4.84 3.65
N ILE A 19 -8.16 -3.56 4.00
CA ILE A 19 -9.42 -2.87 4.28
C ILE A 19 -9.84 -2.02 3.08
N SER A 20 -8.96 -1.16 2.60
CA SER A 20 -9.32 -0.28 1.49
C SER A 20 -8.09 0.11 0.69
N TYR A 21 -8.36 0.58 -0.51
CA TYR A 21 -7.34 0.96 -1.48
C TYR A 21 -7.89 2.10 -2.31
N SER A 22 -7.15 3.19 -2.39
CA SER A 22 -7.50 4.34 -3.21
C SER A 22 -6.30 4.79 -4.01
N GLN A 23 -6.55 5.25 -5.22
CA GLN A 23 -5.52 5.82 -6.08
C GLN A 23 -5.94 7.21 -6.54
N HIS A 24 -4.97 8.09 -6.61
CA HIS A 24 -5.17 9.42 -7.18
C HIS A 24 -4.00 9.73 -8.09
N ALA A 25 -4.29 10.34 -9.21
CA ALA A 25 -3.26 10.83 -10.11
C ALA A 25 -2.94 12.27 -9.74
N ILE A 26 -1.65 12.55 -9.54
CA ILE A 26 -1.18 13.91 -9.35
C ILE A 26 -0.41 14.28 -10.60
N SER A 27 -0.86 15.33 -11.29
CA SER A 27 -0.20 15.80 -12.49
C SER A 27 0.16 17.26 -12.29
N GLN A 28 1.45 17.56 -12.26
CA GLN A 28 1.95 18.93 -12.19
C GLN A 28 3.07 19.08 -13.18
N GLY A 29 2.83 19.89 -14.19
CA GLY A 29 3.80 20.10 -15.25
C GLY A 29 4.01 18.83 -16.08
N SER A 30 5.25 18.48 -16.31
CA SER A 30 5.59 17.32 -17.11
C SER A 30 5.68 16.03 -16.29
N ASP A 31 5.61 16.14 -14.97
CA ASP A 31 5.74 14.97 -14.07
C ASP A 31 4.37 14.54 -13.58
N SER A 32 3.92 13.39 -14.05
CA SER A 32 2.70 12.76 -13.54
C SER A 32 3.10 11.69 -12.55
N LYS A 33 2.47 11.71 -11.37
CA LYS A 33 2.73 10.70 -10.36
C LYS A 33 1.41 10.14 -9.85
N ALA A 34 1.43 8.87 -9.49
CA ALA A 34 0.30 8.22 -8.87
C ALA A 34 0.53 8.16 -7.37
N VAL A 35 -0.52 8.43 -6.60
CA VAL A 35 -0.51 8.30 -5.15
C VAL A 35 -1.46 7.19 -4.79
N SER A 36 -0.99 6.22 -4.02
CA SER A 36 -1.81 5.13 -3.52
C SER A 36 -1.97 5.25 -2.02
N TYR A 37 -3.20 5.14 -1.56
CA TYR A 37 -3.55 5.12 -0.14
C TYR A 37 -4.02 3.73 0.20
N ILE A 38 -3.35 3.11 1.15
CA ILE A 38 -3.63 1.73 1.56
C ILE A 38 -4.05 1.73 3.02
N GLU A 39 -5.14 1.03 3.32
CA GLU A 39 -5.55 0.80 4.71
C GLU A 39 -5.52 -0.69 4.99
N LEU A 40 -4.79 -1.07 6.02
CA LEU A 40 -4.69 -2.46 6.47
C LEU A 40 -5.13 -2.55 7.93
N LYS A 41 -5.56 -3.74 8.31
CA LYS A 41 -5.94 -4.02 9.69
C LYS A 41 -4.93 -4.98 10.30
N LYS A 42 -4.40 -4.61 11.45
CA LYS A 42 -3.46 -5.45 12.19
C LYS A 42 -4.19 -6.58 12.91
N PRO A 43 -3.48 -7.64 13.32
CA PRO A 43 -4.10 -8.73 14.08
C PRO A 43 -4.73 -8.30 15.39
N ASP A 44 -4.28 -7.18 15.96
CA ASP A 44 -4.85 -6.65 17.21
C ASP A 44 -6.11 -5.82 16.98
N GLY A 45 -6.56 -5.67 15.73
CA GLY A 45 -7.77 -4.94 15.39
C GLY A 45 -7.56 -3.47 15.05
N LYS A 46 -6.34 -2.97 15.14
CA LYS A 46 -6.05 -1.58 14.82
C LYS A 46 -5.79 -1.41 13.33
N ASN A 47 -6.26 -0.30 12.79
CA ASN A 47 -6.05 0.03 11.38
C ASN A 47 -4.75 0.80 11.21
N ILE A 48 -4.04 0.53 10.11
CA ILE A 48 -2.83 1.25 9.74
C ILE A 48 -2.98 1.75 8.32
N PHE A 49 -2.32 2.86 8.03
CA PHE A 49 -2.39 3.52 6.74
C PHE A 49 -1.00 3.64 6.15
N GLY A 50 -0.91 3.45 4.85
CA GLY A 50 0.33 3.64 4.12
C GLY A 50 0.09 4.43 2.85
N ILE A 51 1.09 5.19 2.43
CA ILE A 51 1.04 5.99 1.21
C ILE A 51 2.24 5.65 0.35
N GLY A 52 1.99 5.41 -0.93
CA GLY A 52 3.05 5.22 -1.91
C GLY A 52 2.90 6.21 -3.04
N ILE A 53 4.00 6.77 -3.49
CA ILE A 53 4.02 7.74 -4.58
C ILE A 53 5.07 7.31 -5.60
N ASP A 54 4.66 7.19 -6.86
CA ASP A 54 5.57 6.86 -7.96
C ASP A 54 4.90 7.20 -9.28
N SER A 55 5.68 7.34 -10.33
CA SER A 55 5.15 7.54 -11.67
C SER A 55 4.42 6.30 -12.19
N ASN A 56 4.74 5.13 -11.68
CA ASN A 56 4.09 3.88 -12.01
C ASN A 56 3.08 3.53 -10.93
N VAL A 57 1.81 3.35 -11.34
CA VAL A 57 0.71 3.05 -10.41
C VAL A 57 0.96 1.77 -9.61
N ASN A 58 1.49 0.74 -10.27
CA ASN A 58 1.75 -0.53 -9.59
C ASN A 58 2.84 -0.39 -8.53
N VAL A 59 3.89 0.38 -8.85
CA VAL A 59 4.97 0.64 -7.89
C VAL A 59 4.44 1.47 -6.73
N ALA A 60 3.62 2.49 -7.01
CA ALA A 60 3.03 3.31 -5.96
C ALA A 60 2.22 2.45 -4.99
N SER A 61 1.46 1.48 -5.51
CA SER A 61 0.66 0.57 -4.68
C SER A 61 1.54 -0.29 -3.78
N VAL A 62 2.62 -0.83 -4.35
CA VAL A 62 3.59 -1.64 -3.59
C VAL A 62 4.21 -0.81 -2.48
N LEU A 63 4.64 0.41 -2.79
CA LEU A 63 5.24 1.32 -1.81
C LEU A 63 4.25 1.67 -0.70
N GLY A 64 2.97 1.85 -1.04
CA GLY A 64 1.94 2.12 -0.05
C GLY A 64 1.78 0.99 0.94
N VAL A 65 1.73 -0.24 0.45
CA VAL A 65 1.61 -1.42 1.31
C VAL A 65 2.83 -1.56 2.21
N LEU A 66 4.03 -1.41 1.64
CA LEU A 66 5.27 -1.50 2.41
C LEU A 66 5.34 -0.40 3.46
N ASN A 67 4.90 0.81 3.13
CA ASN A 67 4.86 1.92 4.08
C ASN A 67 3.94 1.60 5.26
N ALA A 68 2.76 1.05 4.99
CA ALA A 68 1.81 0.67 6.03
C ALA A 68 2.41 -0.40 6.95
N ILE A 69 3.04 -1.42 6.37
CA ILE A 69 3.64 -2.51 7.13
C ILE A 69 4.81 -2.00 7.97
N ASN A 70 5.64 -1.13 7.41
CA ASN A 70 6.76 -0.54 8.17
C ASN A 70 6.27 0.23 9.38
N ARG A 71 5.18 0.96 9.25
CA ARG A 71 4.58 1.67 10.38
C ARG A 71 4.08 0.72 11.45
N ALA A 72 3.51 -0.41 11.02
CA ALA A 72 2.99 -1.40 11.96
C ALA A 72 4.10 -2.11 12.73
N GLU A 73 5.24 -2.32 12.08
CA GLU A 73 6.37 -3.04 12.68
C GLU A 73 7.34 -2.12 13.42
N ALA A 74 7.15 -0.82 13.32
CA ALA A 74 8.03 0.16 13.97
C ALA A 74 7.87 0.16 15.49
#